data_1cd445926528b4e08a424c61dacc03ae
#
_entry.id   1cd445926528b4e08a424c61dacc03ae
#
_cell.length_a   1.000
_cell.length_b   1.000
_cell.length_c   1.000
_cell.angle_alpha   90.00
_cell.angle_beta   90.00
_cell.angle_gamma   90.00
#
_symmetry.space_group_name_H-M   'P 1'
#
loop_
_entity.id
_entity.type
_entity.pdbx_description
1 polymer ?
#
loop_
_entity_poly.entity_id
_entity_poly.type
_entity_poly.pdbx_seq_one_letter_code
_entity_poly.pdbx_strand_id
1 'polypeptide(L)'
;MIRKRRLKNGIRVVSERIAHARSVSVGVWALSGSVSETDEESGASHFTEHMLFKGTKTRSAQDIAREMDSIGGNLNAFTAKEGTCFYADVPAEHLHKACEVLSDIILNSSFDPEEFAREKNVVMEEILMSNDLPEDVSEEEACRIFFMGDRLGKPVLGSRESVDAMTAEGLREYWKRRYVPQNLVVSCAGRFDPEEFAELAERCFGSAAVRPSEPVLPNAYPGGRRVSFIRRNTEQVYITFCMPGFASMTPESYALCVLSNAIGGNLSARLFQVIREQRGLAYTVGSSPNPSTTTGSFEVYAGTDESRAAEVTRLMADELRDIRRNGISREEFLRGKEQARGSFILDMESPHAHMETIGRTALLQKREYTEAQILEKMDCVTIEQVEAVIPVVLDEANLCAAFAGRVGKARRELRNALGM
;
A
#
# COMPACT_ATOMS: atom_id res chain seq x y z
N MET A 1 12.46 14.46 16.77
CA MET A 1 12.95 15.37 15.68
C MET A 1 13.60 14.51 14.63
N ILE A 2 13.14 14.63 13.37
CA ILE A 2 13.72 13.87 12.24
C ILE A 2 15.05 14.46 11.85
N ARG A 3 16.10 13.61 11.79
CA ARG A 3 17.40 13.94 11.25
C ARG A 3 17.53 13.44 9.83
N LYS A 4 18.25 14.19 9.00
CA LYS A 4 18.42 13.94 7.57
C LYS A 4 19.89 13.95 7.22
N ARG A 5 20.32 12.96 6.46
CA ARG A 5 21.67 12.88 5.90
C ARG A 5 21.63 12.33 4.48
N ARG A 6 22.59 12.68 3.69
CA ARG A 6 22.83 12.06 2.38
C ARG A 6 24.20 11.39 2.42
N LEU A 7 24.26 10.12 2.08
CA LEU A 7 25.51 9.38 1.96
C LEU A 7 26.30 9.89 0.74
N LYS A 8 27.61 9.58 0.71
CA LYS A 8 28.50 10.01 -0.38
C LYS A 8 28.04 9.53 -1.77
N ASN A 9 27.40 8.38 -1.84
CA ASN A 9 26.84 7.81 -3.06
C ASN A 9 25.44 8.37 -3.43
N GLY A 10 24.85 9.19 -2.57
CA GLY A 10 23.55 9.87 -2.81
C GLY A 10 22.34 9.26 -2.13
N ILE A 11 22.45 8.11 -1.45
CA ILE A 11 21.36 7.54 -0.65
C ILE A 11 20.93 8.55 0.42
N ARG A 12 19.61 8.72 0.58
CA ARG A 12 19.03 9.56 1.62
C ARG A 12 18.84 8.73 2.89
N VAL A 13 19.25 9.28 4.01
CA VAL A 13 19.07 8.67 5.34
C VAL A 13 18.20 9.58 6.17
N VAL A 14 17.13 9.04 6.72
CA VAL A 14 16.19 9.75 7.61
C VAL A 14 16.07 8.98 8.92
N SER A 15 16.09 9.67 10.04
CA SER A 15 16.01 8.97 11.31
C SER A 15 15.30 9.77 12.39
N GLU A 16 14.61 9.07 13.27
CA GLU A 16 13.89 9.63 14.41
C GLU A 16 14.20 8.88 15.71
N ARG A 17 14.87 9.57 16.63
CA ARG A 17 15.17 8.98 17.93
C ARG A 17 13.97 9.03 18.85
N ILE A 18 13.56 7.86 19.36
CA ILE A 18 12.50 7.68 20.35
C ILE A 18 13.17 7.21 21.66
N ALA A 19 13.42 8.14 22.57
CA ALA A 19 14.30 7.90 23.71
C ALA A 19 13.78 6.85 24.72
N HIS A 20 12.47 6.70 24.83
CA HIS A 20 11.82 5.75 25.75
C HIS A 20 11.62 4.36 25.13
N ALA A 21 11.81 4.19 23.82
CA ALA A 21 11.71 2.89 23.17
C ALA A 21 12.84 1.94 23.66
N ARG A 22 12.56 0.64 23.63
CA ARG A 22 13.54 -0.43 23.91
C ARG A 22 14.02 -1.10 22.63
N SER A 23 13.31 -0.90 21.56
CA SER A 23 13.59 -1.42 20.22
C SER A 23 13.96 -0.31 19.26
N VAL A 24 14.41 -0.73 18.10
CA VAL A 24 14.68 0.11 16.94
C VAL A 24 14.17 -0.61 15.69
N SER A 25 13.56 0.16 14.79
CA SER A 25 13.20 -0.30 13.46
C SER A 25 14.05 0.40 12.42
N VAL A 26 14.61 -0.36 11.50
CA VAL A 26 15.39 0.15 10.36
C VAL A 26 14.77 -0.36 9.07
N GLY A 27 14.53 0.54 8.12
CA GLY A 27 13.94 0.23 6.81
C GLY A 27 14.81 0.71 5.66
N VAL A 28 14.84 -0.07 4.59
CA VAL A 28 15.42 0.30 3.30
C VAL A 28 14.31 0.35 2.28
N TRP A 29 14.03 1.53 1.79
CA TRP A 29 12.98 1.83 0.84
C TRP A 29 13.55 1.93 -0.56
N ALA A 30 12.95 1.26 -1.52
CA ALA A 30 13.29 1.34 -2.93
C ALA A 30 12.13 1.92 -3.73
N LEU A 31 12.40 2.86 -4.63
CA LEU A 31 11.43 3.37 -5.60
C LEU A 31 11.25 2.31 -6.71
N SER A 32 10.67 1.18 -6.30
CA SER A 32 10.40 -0.01 -7.10
C SER A 32 9.07 -0.58 -6.63
N GLY A 33 8.09 -0.60 -7.49
CA GLY A 33 6.74 -1.10 -7.27
C GLY A 33 6.07 -1.28 -8.62
N SER A 34 4.83 -1.78 -8.67
CA SER A 34 4.17 -2.12 -9.94
C SER A 34 4.04 -0.95 -10.93
N VAL A 35 4.01 0.30 -10.44
CA VAL A 35 4.00 1.49 -11.32
C VAL A 35 5.32 1.72 -12.06
N SER A 36 6.41 1.11 -11.62
CA SER A 36 7.73 1.23 -12.27
C SER A 36 8.03 0.13 -13.27
N GLU A 37 7.10 -0.81 -13.46
CA GLU A 37 7.25 -1.97 -14.34
C GLU A 37 6.72 -1.70 -15.75
N THR A 38 7.36 -2.31 -16.77
CA THR A 38 6.74 -2.45 -18.10
C THR A 38 5.67 -3.53 -18.05
N ASP A 39 4.97 -3.80 -19.15
CA ASP A 39 3.97 -4.87 -19.17
C ASP A 39 4.64 -6.26 -19.09
N GLU A 40 5.84 -6.38 -19.68
CA GLU A 40 6.65 -7.61 -19.62
C GLU A 40 7.28 -7.83 -18.24
N GLU A 41 7.46 -6.76 -17.45
CA GLU A 41 8.02 -6.81 -16.10
C GLU A 41 6.96 -6.90 -15.00
N SER A 42 5.68 -7.06 -15.35
CA SER A 42 4.60 -7.07 -14.35
C SER A 42 4.83 -8.15 -13.29
N GLY A 43 4.97 -7.73 -12.01
CA GLY A 43 5.33 -8.56 -10.86
C GLY A 43 6.84 -8.61 -10.54
N ALA A 44 7.70 -7.92 -11.31
CA ALA A 44 9.14 -7.97 -11.09
C ALA A 44 9.56 -7.31 -9.76
N SER A 45 8.87 -6.28 -9.28
CA SER A 45 9.15 -5.67 -7.99
C SER A 45 8.93 -6.65 -6.85
N HIS A 46 7.80 -7.33 -6.85
CA HIS A 46 7.43 -8.32 -5.85
C HIS A 46 8.35 -9.55 -5.91
N PHE A 47 8.60 -10.08 -7.09
CA PHE A 47 9.51 -11.20 -7.23
C PHE A 47 10.97 -10.84 -6.85
N THR A 48 11.39 -9.60 -7.10
CA THR A 48 12.68 -9.10 -6.60
C THR A 48 12.72 -9.10 -5.07
N GLU A 49 11.64 -8.67 -4.42
CA GLU A 49 11.52 -8.73 -2.96
C GLU A 49 11.83 -10.14 -2.45
N HIS A 50 11.15 -11.17 -2.96
CA HIS A 50 11.38 -12.57 -2.61
C HIS A 50 12.84 -12.98 -2.80
N MET A 51 13.42 -12.66 -3.95
CA MET A 51 14.80 -13.06 -4.29
C MET A 51 15.86 -12.42 -3.40
N LEU A 52 15.62 -11.25 -2.83
CA LEU A 52 16.58 -10.61 -1.93
C LEU A 52 16.76 -11.38 -0.60
N PHE A 53 15.80 -12.21 -0.20
CA PHE A 53 15.91 -13.11 0.97
C PHE A 53 16.55 -14.48 0.63
N LYS A 54 16.79 -14.81 -0.64
CA LYS A 54 17.25 -16.14 -1.08
C LYS A 54 18.76 -16.30 -1.14
N GLY A 55 19.48 -15.38 -0.52
CA GLY A 55 20.93 -15.45 -0.32
C GLY A 55 21.70 -14.36 -1.02
N THR A 56 22.87 -14.12 -0.45
CA THR A 56 23.85 -13.14 -0.90
C THR A 56 25.15 -13.85 -1.29
N LYS A 57 26.18 -13.09 -1.60
CA LYS A 57 27.53 -13.65 -1.83
C LYS A 57 28.15 -14.25 -0.57
N THR A 58 27.68 -13.87 0.62
CA THR A 58 28.29 -14.24 1.91
C THR A 58 27.33 -14.97 2.84
N ARG A 59 26.04 -14.97 2.57
CA ARG A 59 24.99 -15.57 3.39
C ARG A 59 24.05 -16.41 2.54
N SER A 60 23.76 -17.62 2.95
CA SER A 60 22.60 -18.37 2.44
C SER A 60 21.30 -17.79 3.00
N ALA A 61 20.16 -18.17 2.42
CA ALA A 61 18.83 -17.83 2.97
C ALA A 61 18.68 -18.29 4.43
N GLN A 62 19.21 -19.47 4.75
CA GLN A 62 19.20 -20.00 6.12
C GLN A 62 20.07 -19.20 7.07
N ASP A 63 21.23 -18.68 6.62
CA ASP A 63 22.09 -17.85 7.44
C ASP A 63 21.42 -16.50 7.74
N ILE A 64 20.76 -15.88 6.76
CA ILE A 64 19.99 -14.64 6.93
C ILE A 64 18.95 -14.84 8.04
N ALA A 65 18.12 -15.89 7.94
CA ALA A 65 17.10 -16.19 8.94
C ALA A 65 17.74 -16.44 10.32
N ARG A 66 18.75 -17.30 10.40
CA ARG A 66 19.42 -17.66 11.66
C ARG A 66 20.07 -16.43 12.33
N GLU A 67 20.75 -15.56 11.57
CA GLU A 67 21.37 -14.35 12.12
C GLU A 67 20.32 -13.43 12.75
N MET A 68 19.16 -13.26 12.12
CA MET A 68 18.10 -12.42 12.66
C MET A 68 17.38 -13.08 13.84
N ASP A 69 17.06 -14.35 13.76
CA ASP A 69 16.44 -15.10 14.87
C ASP A 69 17.32 -15.09 16.13
N SER A 70 18.65 -15.22 15.95
CA SER A 70 19.60 -15.26 17.07
C SER A 70 19.64 -13.98 17.91
N ILE A 71 19.16 -12.87 17.36
CA ILE A 71 19.08 -11.56 18.04
C ILE A 71 17.65 -11.18 18.42
N GLY A 72 16.66 -12.10 18.23
CA GLY A 72 15.26 -11.82 18.46
C GLY A 72 14.71 -10.76 17.55
N GLY A 73 15.25 -10.65 16.33
CA GLY A 73 14.85 -9.68 15.33
C GLY A 73 13.77 -10.23 14.39
N ASN A 74 12.89 -9.33 13.94
CA ASN A 74 11.94 -9.60 12.86
C ASN A 74 12.48 -8.93 11.59
N LEU A 75 12.76 -9.71 10.55
CA LEU A 75 13.17 -9.25 9.22
C LEU A 75 12.06 -9.56 8.23
N ASN A 76 11.57 -8.54 7.55
CA ASN A 76 10.46 -8.69 6.59
C ASN A 76 10.53 -7.63 5.49
N ALA A 77 9.62 -7.72 4.53
CA ALA A 77 9.45 -6.74 3.47
C ALA A 77 8.00 -6.67 3.01
N PHE A 78 7.67 -5.65 2.25
CA PHE A 78 6.43 -5.56 1.49
C PHE A 78 6.65 -4.75 0.22
N THR A 79 5.96 -5.14 -0.84
CA THR A 79 5.90 -4.40 -2.10
C THR A 79 4.53 -3.76 -2.27
N ALA A 80 4.53 -2.47 -2.58
CA ALA A 80 3.34 -1.69 -2.88
C ALA A 80 3.40 -1.17 -4.33
N LYS A 81 2.35 -0.46 -4.76
CA LYS A 81 2.29 0.11 -6.12
C LYS A 81 3.50 1.00 -6.45
N GLU A 82 3.94 1.87 -5.53
CA GLU A 82 4.95 2.90 -5.78
C GLU A 82 6.32 2.62 -5.16
N GLY A 83 6.46 1.58 -4.32
CA GLY A 83 7.72 1.29 -3.65
C GLY A 83 7.72 -0.02 -2.90
N THR A 84 8.91 -0.52 -2.63
CA THR A 84 9.17 -1.71 -1.79
C THR A 84 9.95 -1.29 -0.56
N CYS A 85 9.58 -1.83 0.60
CA CYS A 85 10.28 -1.63 1.86
C CYS A 85 10.81 -2.97 2.38
N PHE A 86 12.09 -3.00 2.75
CA PHE A 86 12.72 -4.08 3.51
C PHE A 86 13.03 -3.53 4.89
N TYR A 87 12.63 -4.23 5.95
CA TYR A 87 12.82 -3.70 7.28
C TYR A 87 13.21 -4.76 8.30
N ALA A 88 13.83 -4.30 9.37
CA ALA A 88 14.14 -5.12 10.53
C ALA A 88 13.72 -4.39 11.82
N ASP A 89 12.97 -5.09 12.66
CA ASP A 89 12.61 -4.66 14.01
C ASP A 89 13.43 -5.48 15.01
N VAL A 90 14.27 -4.79 15.79
CA VAL A 90 15.21 -5.46 16.69
C VAL A 90 15.29 -4.77 18.05
N PRO A 91 15.73 -5.46 19.13
CA PRO A 91 16.21 -4.79 20.34
C PRO A 91 17.29 -3.76 19.98
N ALA A 92 17.31 -2.62 20.69
CA ALA A 92 18.15 -1.46 20.32
C ALA A 92 19.65 -1.77 20.20
N GLU A 93 20.16 -2.70 21.02
CA GLU A 93 21.57 -3.15 20.98
C GLU A 93 21.96 -3.90 19.72
N HIS A 94 20.97 -4.36 18.92
CA HIS A 94 21.22 -5.17 17.72
C HIS A 94 21.08 -4.38 16.41
N LEU A 95 20.94 -3.03 16.47
CA LEU A 95 20.82 -2.18 15.28
C LEU A 95 21.94 -2.40 14.25
N HIS A 96 23.19 -2.59 14.71
CA HIS A 96 24.32 -2.86 13.84
C HIS A 96 24.13 -4.11 12.99
N LYS A 97 23.69 -5.22 13.62
CA LYS A 97 23.44 -6.49 12.95
C LYS A 97 22.30 -6.36 11.93
N ALA A 98 21.21 -5.68 12.30
CA ALA A 98 20.09 -5.43 11.40
C ALA A 98 20.53 -4.65 10.15
N CYS A 99 21.31 -3.58 10.30
CA CYS A 99 21.85 -2.82 9.18
C CYS A 99 22.78 -3.65 8.28
N GLU A 100 23.64 -4.49 8.88
CA GLU A 100 24.54 -5.38 8.11
C GLU A 100 23.76 -6.37 7.26
N VAL A 101 22.76 -7.04 7.83
CA VAL A 101 21.93 -8.01 7.09
C VAL A 101 21.12 -7.30 6.01
N LEU A 102 20.42 -6.21 6.35
CA LEU A 102 19.62 -5.44 5.36
C LEU A 102 20.48 -4.93 4.20
N SER A 103 21.65 -4.37 4.49
CA SER A 103 22.52 -3.87 3.42
C SER A 103 23.04 -5.01 2.54
N ASP A 104 23.32 -6.17 3.10
CA ASP A 104 23.83 -7.30 2.34
C ASP A 104 22.75 -7.88 1.41
N ILE A 105 21.52 -8.09 1.88
CA ILE A 105 20.42 -8.57 1.03
C ILE A 105 20.10 -7.58 -0.09
N ILE A 106 20.12 -6.28 0.19
CA ILE A 106 19.81 -5.23 -0.80
C ILE A 106 20.91 -5.06 -1.86
N LEU A 107 22.17 -5.13 -1.46
CA LEU A 107 23.29 -4.76 -2.32
C LEU A 107 24.03 -5.95 -2.94
N ASN A 108 23.94 -7.13 -2.33
CA ASN A 108 24.78 -8.28 -2.67
C ASN A 108 24.01 -9.56 -2.97
N SER A 109 22.68 -9.49 -3.18
CA SER A 109 21.87 -10.67 -3.52
C SER A 109 22.45 -11.41 -4.73
N SER A 110 22.47 -12.73 -4.63
CA SER A 110 23.10 -13.61 -5.62
C SER A 110 22.23 -13.84 -6.86
N PHE A 111 20.90 -13.78 -6.73
CA PHE A 111 19.95 -14.19 -7.75
C PHE A 111 20.28 -15.58 -8.31
N ASP A 112 20.52 -16.53 -7.41
CA ASP A 112 20.88 -17.89 -7.76
C ASP A 112 19.79 -18.54 -8.62
N PRO A 113 20.14 -19.20 -9.78
CA PRO A 113 19.13 -19.77 -10.66
C PRO A 113 18.32 -20.90 -10.05
N GLU A 114 18.85 -21.69 -9.10
CA GLU A 114 18.10 -22.75 -8.43
C GLU A 114 17.12 -22.16 -7.43
N GLU A 115 17.55 -21.16 -6.65
CA GLU A 115 16.66 -20.44 -5.75
C GLU A 115 15.59 -19.67 -6.52
N PHE A 116 15.92 -19.06 -7.66
CA PHE A 116 14.94 -18.43 -8.56
C PHE A 116 13.88 -19.42 -9.02
N ALA A 117 14.27 -20.63 -9.44
CA ALA A 117 13.32 -21.64 -9.91
C ALA A 117 12.39 -22.13 -8.77
N ARG A 118 12.90 -22.25 -7.54
CA ARG A 118 12.09 -22.60 -6.37
C ARG A 118 11.12 -21.49 -6.01
N GLU A 119 11.62 -20.25 -5.96
CA GLU A 119 10.85 -19.07 -5.53
C GLU A 119 9.80 -18.67 -6.54
N LYS A 120 10.06 -18.90 -7.84
CA LYS A 120 9.06 -18.73 -8.89
C LYS A 120 7.79 -19.54 -8.62
N ASN A 121 7.92 -20.78 -8.13
CA ASN A 121 6.78 -21.58 -7.75
C ASN A 121 6.03 -20.99 -6.55
N VAL A 122 6.75 -20.43 -5.56
CA VAL A 122 6.11 -19.77 -4.40
C VAL A 122 5.31 -18.56 -4.86
N VAL A 123 5.89 -17.68 -5.67
CA VAL A 123 5.19 -16.50 -6.22
C VAL A 123 3.98 -16.91 -7.07
N MET A 124 4.08 -18.01 -7.84
CA MET A 124 2.95 -18.55 -8.60
C MET A 124 1.82 -19.05 -7.70
N GLU A 125 2.15 -19.69 -6.57
CA GLU A 125 1.16 -20.12 -5.59
C GLU A 125 0.50 -18.92 -4.89
N GLU A 126 1.24 -17.84 -4.61
CA GLU A 126 0.67 -16.60 -4.05
C GLU A 126 -0.32 -15.94 -5.02
N ILE A 127 0.02 -15.90 -6.32
CA ILE A 127 -0.91 -15.40 -7.34
C ILE A 127 -2.18 -16.26 -7.37
N LEU A 128 -2.06 -17.59 -7.23
CA LEU A 128 -3.22 -18.47 -7.17
C LEU A 128 -4.04 -18.23 -5.91
N MET A 129 -3.40 -18.11 -4.74
CA MET A 129 -4.08 -17.82 -3.47
C MET A 129 -4.86 -16.49 -3.54
N SER A 130 -4.25 -15.42 -4.04
CA SER A 130 -4.93 -14.12 -4.22
C SER A 130 -6.11 -14.24 -5.21
N ASN A 131 -5.93 -14.99 -6.30
CA ASN A 131 -7.03 -15.25 -7.26
C ASN A 131 -8.17 -16.10 -6.70
N ASP A 132 -7.94 -16.86 -5.65
CA ASP A 132 -8.98 -17.66 -4.96
C ASP A 132 -9.75 -16.83 -3.92
N LEU A 133 -9.25 -15.66 -3.52
CA LEU A 133 -9.91 -14.73 -2.62
C LEU A 133 -10.79 -13.75 -3.41
N PRO A 134 -12.13 -13.84 -3.36
CA PRO A 134 -13.00 -12.96 -4.16
C PRO A 134 -12.89 -11.48 -3.76
N GLU A 135 -12.48 -11.20 -2.53
CA GLU A 135 -12.21 -9.86 -2.02
C GLU A 135 -11.06 -9.23 -2.81
N ASP A 136 -9.88 -9.88 -2.81
CA ASP A 136 -8.70 -9.42 -3.56
C ASP A 136 -9.01 -9.25 -5.04
N VAL A 137 -9.68 -10.25 -5.64
CA VAL A 137 -10.08 -10.22 -7.05
C VAL A 137 -10.99 -9.04 -7.38
N SER A 138 -11.94 -8.70 -6.50
CA SER A 138 -12.87 -7.58 -6.75
C SER A 138 -12.17 -6.23 -6.60
N GLU A 139 -11.27 -6.10 -5.62
CA GLU A 139 -10.49 -4.89 -5.37
C GLU A 139 -9.51 -4.63 -6.51
N GLU A 140 -8.71 -5.65 -6.86
CA GLU A 140 -7.74 -5.54 -7.95
C GLU A 140 -8.41 -5.22 -9.29
N GLU A 141 -9.53 -5.88 -9.61
CA GLU A 141 -10.28 -5.59 -10.84
C GLU A 141 -10.92 -4.19 -10.83
N ALA A 142 -11.45 -3.73 -9.68
CA ALA A 142 -11.99 -2.37 -9.56
C ALA A 142 -10.89 -1.33 -9.79
N CYS A 143 -9.72 -1.52 -9.18
CA CYS A 143 -8.53 -0.70 -9.39
C CYS A 143 -8.08 -0.74 -10.86
N ARG A 144 -8.00 -1.92 -11.47
CA ARG A 144 -7.58 -2.10 -12.87
C ARG A 144 -8.50 -1.38 -13.85
N ILE A 145 -9.82 -1.50 -13.71
CA ILE A 145 -10.77 -0.82 -14.62
C ILE A 145 -10.87 0.68 -14.33
N PHE A 146 -10.60 1.11 -13.08
CA PHE A 146 -10.57 2.52 -12.71
C PHE A 146 -9.35 3.21 -13.31
N PHE A 147 -8.15 2.66 -13.15
CA PHE A 147 -6.90 3.16 -13.71
C PHE A 147 -6.58 2.57 -15.09
N MET A 148 -7.59 2.23 -15.87
CA MET A 148 -7.39 1.56 -17.18
C MET A 148 -6.45 2.35 -18.09
N GLY A 149 -5.31 1.73 -18.45
CA GLY A 149 -4.26 2.34 -19.25
C GLY A 149 -3.20 3.11 -18.46
N ASP A 150 -3.38 3.24 -17.13
CA ASP A 150 -2.36 3.77 -16.24
C ASP A 150 -1.67 2.64 -15.44
N ARG A 151 -0.45 2.90 -15.00
CA ARG A 151 0.37 1.94 -14.26
C ARG A 151 -0.17 1.59 -12.90
N LEU A 152 -0.93 2.48 -12.24
CA LEU A 152 -1.61 2.19 -10.97
C LEU A 152 -2.64 1.04 -11.10
N GLY A 153 -3.15 0.78 -12.29
CA GLY A 153 -4.03 -0.37 -12.56
C GLY A 153 -3.33 -1.72 -12.63
N LYS A 154 -1.98 -1.78 -12.61
CA LYS A 154 -1.24 -3.04 -12.65
C LYS A 154 -1.29 -3.76 -11.30
N PRO A 155 -1.43 -5.11 -11.29
CA PRO A 155 -1.33 -5.91 -10.08
C PRO A 155 0.10 -5.83 -9.50
N VAL A 156 0.21 -5.88 -8.17
CA VAL A 156 1.53 -5.91 -7.50
C VAL A 156 2.22 -7.25 -7.69
N LEU A 157 1.46 -8.34 -7.61
CA LEU A 157 1.95 -9.72 -7.79
C LEU A 157 2.31 -10.04 -9.25
N GLY A 158 1.87 -9.19 -10.19
CA GLY A 158 1.93 -9.52 -11.62
C GLY A 158 0.83 -10.49 -12.04
N SER A 159 1.00 -11.11 -13.20
CA SER A 159 0.15 -12.19 -13.68
C SER A 159 0.92 -13.51 -13.76
N ARG A 160 0.19 -14.62 -13.83
CA ARG A 160 0.80 -15.92 -14.03
C ARG A 160 1.68 -15.95 -15.29
N GLU A 161 1.19 -15.34 -16.38
CA GLU A 161 1.89 -15.29 -17.67
C GLU A 161 3.17 -14.44 -17.59
N SER A 162 3.12 -13.27 -16.93
CA SER A 162 4.29 -12.39 -16.79
C SER A 162 5.36 -13.03 -15.90
N VAL A 163 4.98 -13.60 -14.76
CA VAL A 163 5.90 -14.27 -13.83
C VAL A 163 6.49 -15.54 -14.47
N ASP A 164 5.69 -16.32 -15.23
CA ASP A 164 6.18 -17.50 -15.93
C ASP A 164 7.23 -17.16 -17.00
N ALA A 165 7.08 -16.03 -17.67
CA ALA A 165 8.03 -15.56 -18.67
C ALA A 165 9.33 -14.98 -18.06
N MET A 166 9.38 -14.63 -16.77
CA MET A 166 10.56 -14.07 -16.13
C MET A 166 11.71 -15.07 -16.05
N THR A 167 12.93 -14.53 -16.16
CA THR A 167 14.18 -15.27 -15.98
C THR A 167 15.00 -14.67 -14.84
N ALA A 168 15.88 -15.48 -14.21
CA ALA A 168 16.76 -15.02 -13.15
C ALA A 168 17.63 -13.83 -13.59
N GLU A 169 18.16 -13.85 -14.81
CA GLU A 169 18.98 -12.76 -15.35
C GLU A 169 18.13 -11.51 -15.62
N GLY A 170 16.91 -11.64 -16.17
CA GLY A 170 15.98 -10.51 -16.38
C GLY A 170 15.63 -9.82 -15.06
N LEU A 171 15.33 -10.62 -14.02
CA LEU A 171 15.02 -10.09 -12.70
C LEU A 171 16.23 -9.44 -12.03
N ARG A 172 17.41 -10.02 -12.20
CA ARG A 172 18.66 -9.43 -11.74
C ARG A 172 18.99 -8.10 -12.43
N GLU A 173 18.73 -7.96 -13.73
CA GLU A 173 18.89 -6.70 -14.45
C GLU A 173 17.84 -5.66 -13.99
N TYR A 174 16.59 -6.09 -13.72
CA TYR A 174 15.57 -5.25 -13.11
C TYR A 174 16.07 -4.69 -11.77
N TRP A 175 16.52 -5.55 -10.85
CA TRP A 175 17.10 -5.14 -9.57
C TRP A 175 18.25 -4.14 -9.73
N LYS A 176 19.21 -4.39 -10.63
CA LYS A 176 20.34 -3.48 -10.89
C LYS A 176 19.92 -2.10 -11.38
N ARG A 177 18.80 -1.98 -12.13
CA ARG A 177 18.26 -0.71 -12.62
C ARG A 177 17.49 0.05 -11.56
N ARG A 178 16.77 -0.65 -10.71
CA ARG A 178 15.87 -0.04 -9.73
C ARG A 178 16.53 0.25 -8.40
N TYR A 179 17.41 -0.63 -7.91
CA TYR A 179 18.06 -0.50 -6.60
C TYR A 179 19.35 0.29 -6.70
N VAL A 180 19.24 1.55 -7.09
CA VAL A 180 20.33 2.52 -7.24
C VAL A 180 20.21 3.61 -6.16
N PRO A 181 21.31 4.24 -5.75
CA PRO A 181 21.31 5.20 -4.65
C PRO A 181 20.25 6.30 -4.71
N GLN A 182 19.93 6.79 -5.89
CA GLN A 182 18.93 7.85 -6.09
C GLN A 182 17.51 7.39 -5.78
N ASN A 183 17.26 6.08 -5.91
CA ASN A 183 15.97 5.43 -5.67
C ASN A 183 15.86 4.87 -4.25
N LEU A 184 16.91 4.96 -3.43
CA LEU A 184 16.93 4.38 -2.10
C LEU A 184 16.81 5.44 -1.00
N VAL A 185 16.08 5.06 0.06
CA VAL A 185 16.01 5.77 1.33
C VAL A 185 16.26 4.77 2.44
N VAL A 186 17.15 5.08 3.37
CA VAL A 186 17.32 4.33 4.62
C VAL A 186 16.62 5.11 5.72
N SER A 187 15.66 4.50 6.38
CA SER A 187 14.92 5.09 7.51
C SER A 187 15.21 4.32 8.79
N CYS A 188 15.23 5.03 9.93
CA CYS A 188 15.42 4.41 11.23
C CYS A 188 14.62 5.17 12.29
N ALA A 189 13.90 4.42 13.13
CA ALA A 189 13.21 5.02 14.28
C ALA A 189 13.36 4.13 15.52
N GLY A 190 13.41 4.73 16.71
CA GLY A 190 13.54 4.01 17.96
C GLY A 190 14.70 4.50 18.83
N ARG A 191 15.29 3.60 19.61
CA ARG A 191 16.38 3.92 20.53
C ARG A 191 17.74 3.66 19.90
N PHE A 192 18.43 4.71 19.51
CA PHE A 192 19.81 4.69 18.97
C PHE A 192 20.46 6.05 19.14
N ASP A 193 21.78 6.14 18.92
CA ASP A 193 22.47 7.41 18.74
C ASP A 193 22.42 7.83 17.26
N PRO A 194 21.92 9.02 16.93
CA PRO A 194 21.74 9.44 15.53
C PRO A 194 23.05 9.65 14.76
N GLU A 195 24.15 10.01 15.41
CA GLU A 195 25.45 10.17 14.72
C GLU A 195 26.08 8.79 14.45
N GLU A 196 26.02 7.88 15.43
CA GLU A 196 26.46 6.49 15.25
C GLU A 196 25.67 5.80 14.13
N PHE A 197 24.35 6.02 14.08
CA PHE A 197 23.51 5.47 13.00
C PHE A 197 23.90 6.04 11.63
N ALA A 198 24.20 7.33 11.54
CA ALA A 198 24.60 7.95 10.28
C ALA A 198 25.95 7.39 9.76
N GLU A 199 26.89 7.11 10.66
CA GLU A 199 28.17 6.44 10.31
C GLU A 199 27.95 4.96 9.94
N LEU A 200 27.08 4.27 10.66
CA LEU A 200 26.69 2.89 10.36
C LEU A 200 26.05 2.79 8.97
N ALA A 201 25.12 3.68 8.64
CA ALA A 201 24.49 3.74 7.33
C ALA A 201 25.53 3.97 6.20
N GLU A 202 26.52 4.86 6.42
CA GLU A 202 27.62 5.08 5.44
C GLU A 202 28.46 3.80 5.26
N ARG A 203 28.78 3.07 6.35
CA ARG A 203 29.52 1.81 6.26
C ARG A 203 28.77 0.72 5.52
N CYS A 204 27.47 0.57 5.82
CA CYS A 204 26.64 -0.50 5.29
C CYS A 204 26.19 -0.23 3.84
N PHE A 205 25.78 0.99 3.52
CA PHE A 205 25.15 1.33 2.25
C PHE A 205 26.02 2.20 1.33
N GLY A 206 27.13 2.74 1.82
CA GLY A 206 27.99 3.65 1.05
C GLY A 206 28.65 3.02 -0.17
N SER A 207 28.74 1.69 -0.25
CA SER A 207 29.28 0.93 -1.38
C SER A 207 28.30 0.71 -2.53
N ALA A 208 27.01 1.09 -2.37
CA ALA A 208 26.02 0.92 -3.43
C ALA A 208 26.45 1.63 -4.72
N ALA A 209 26.41 0.88 -5.83
CA ALA A 209 26.88 1.35 -7.14
C ALA A 209 25.98 2.47 -7.69
N VAL A 210 26.61 3.61 -7.96
CA VAL A 210 25.93 4.75 -8.62
C VAL A 210 25.72 4.41 -10.10
N ARG A 211 24.45 4.41 -10.53
CA ARG A 211 24.01 4.17 -11.91
C ARG A 211 22.94 5.16 -12.28
N PRO A 212 22.65 5.39 -13.58
CA PRO A 212 21.50 6.18 -14.00
C PRO A 212 20.21 5.61 -13.42
N SER A 213 19.34 6.47 -12.91
CA SER A 213 17.99 6.11 -12.44
C SER A 213 16.99 6.36 -13.55
N GLU A 214 16.10 5.40 -13.78
CA GLU A 214 14.98 5.61 -14.68
C GLU A 214 13.90 6.45 -13.97
N PRO A 215 13.32 7.45 -14.66
CA PRO A 215 12.25 8.24 -14.07
C PRO A 215 10.98 7.39 -13.88
N VAL A 216 10.32 7.56 -12.74
CA VAL A 216 8.94 7.08 -12.56
C VAL A 216 8.01 8.18 -13.10
N LEU A 217 7.18 7.81 -14.08
CA LEU A 217 6.23 8.75 -14.65
C LEU A 217 5.08 9.02 -13.68
N PRO A 218 4.51 10.23 -13.66
CA PRO A 218 3.35 10.52 -12.85
C PRO A 218 2.16 9.68 -13.31
N ASN A 219 1.39 9.18 -12.35
CA ASN A 219 0.17 8.45 -12.60
C ASN A 219 -0.98 9.41 -12.86
N ALA A 220 -1.96 8.97 -13.64
CA ALA A 220 -3.13 9.75 -13.99
C ALA A 220 -4.39 8.87 -13.92
N TYR A 221 -5.49 9.51 -13.61
CA TYR A 221 -6.80 8.90 -13.64
C TYR A 221 -7.49 9.19 -14.98
N PRO A 222 -7.85 8.18 -15.79
CA PRO A 222 -8.36 8.40 -17.15
C PRO A 222 -9.83 8.82 -17.22
N GLY A 223 -10.56 8.72 -16.11
CA GLY A 223 -11.98 9.01 -16.08
C GLY A 223 -12.88 7.89 -16.65
N GLY A 224 -14.17 8.02 -16.42
CA GLY A 224 -15.20 7.19 -17.02
C GLY A 224 -15.75 6.10 -16.10
N ARG A 225 -17.00 5.72 -16.38
CA ARG A 225 -17.79 4.75 -15.63
C ARG A 225 -17.66 3.35 -16.24
N ARG A 226 -17.25 2.35 -15.45
CA ARG A 226 -17.04 0.97 -15.92
C ARG A 226 -17.57 -0.04 -14.92
N VAL A 227 -17.97 -1.23 -15.43
CA VAL A 227 -18.42 -2.33 -14.58
C VAL A 227 -17.80 -3.63 -15.08
N SER A 228 -17.22 -4.39 -14.16
CA SER A 228 -16.66 -5.71 -14.42
C SER A 228 -17.32 -6.79 -13.56
N PHE A 229 -17.39 -8.01 -14.12
CA PHE A 229 -17.98 -9.18 -13.46
C PHE A 229 -17.05 -10.37 -13.59
N ILE A 230 -16.44 -10.77 -12.49
CA ILE A 230 -15.52 -11.89 -12.42
C ILE A 230 -16.25 -13.09 -11.80
N ARG A 231 -16.46 -14.12 -12.62
CA ARG A 231 -17.11 -15.33 -12.14
C ARG A 231 -16.12 -16.16 -11.31
N ARG A 232 -16.50 -16.40 -10.05
CA ARG A 232 -15.83 -17.33 -9.15
C ARG A 232 -16.88 -18.27 -8.54
N ASN A 233 -16.48 -19.48 -8.16
CA ASN A 233 -17.38 -20.43 -7.50
C ASN A 233 -17.24 -20.31 -5.98
N THR A 234 -17.59 -19.15 -5.44
CA THR A 234 -17.52 -18.81 -4.03
C THR A 234 -18.93 -18.66 -3.45
N GLU A 235 -19.09 -18.85 -2.14
CA GLU A 235 -20.38 -18.66 -1.47
C GLU A 235 -20.78 -17.20 -1.43
N GLN A 236 -19.79 -16.30 -1.29
CA GLN A 236 -20.02 -14.86 -1.25
C GLN A 236 -19.74 -14.19 -2.60
N VAL A 237 -20.40 -13.08 -2.81
CA VAL A 237 -20.11 -12.09 -3.85
C VAL A 237 -19.47 -10.88 -3.18
N TYR A 238 -18.28 -10.54 -3.63
CA TYR A 238 -17.61 -9.30 -3.24
C TYR A 238 -17.86 -8.21 -4.26
N ILE A 239 -18.14 -7.03 -3.74
CA ILE A 239 -18.53 -5.84 -4.48
C ILE A 239 -17.53 -4.75 -4.11
N THR A 240 -16.83 -4.20 -5.09
CA THR A 240 -15.93 -3.07 -4.88
C THR A 240 -16.27 -1.93 -5.84
N PHE A 241 -16.55 -0.77 -5.29
CA PHE A 241 -16.66 0.49 -6.01
C PHE A 241 -15.34 1.22 -5.89
N CYS A 242 -14.76 1.64 -7.01
CA CYS A 242 -13.57 2.46 -7.07
C CYS A 242 -13.92 3.80 -7.71
N MET A 243 -13.58 4.87 -7.04
CA MET A 243 -13.93 6.26 -7.37
C MET A 243 -12.70 7.15 -7.27
N PRO A 244 -12.74 8.41 -7.79
CA PRO A 244 -11.63 9.33 -7.66
C PRO A 244 -11.23 9.58 -6.20
N GLY A 245 -9.92 9.61 -5.96
CA GLY A 245 -9.30 10.03 -4.72
C GLY A 245 -8.28 11.14 -4.98
N PHE A 246 -7.44 11.40 -4.01
CA PHE A 246 -6.48 12.51 -4.05
C PHE A 246 -5.05 12.04 -3.80
N ALA A 247 -4.10 12.84 -4.28
CA ALA A 247 -2.70 12.60 -4.02
C ALA A 247 -2.39 12.66 -2.51
N SER A 248 -1.46 11.83 -2.09
CA SER A 248 -1.01 11.72 -0.69
C SER A 248 -0.54 13.07 -0.14
N MET A 249 -0.82 13.32 1.14
CA MET A 249 -0.37 14.49 1.90
C MET A 249 -0.98 15.83 1.46
N THR A 250 -1.98 15.82 0.58
CA THR A 250 -2.75 17.02 0.20
C THR A 250 -3.87 17.32 1.21
N PRO A 251 -4.36 18.56 1.33
CA PRO A 251 -5.52 18.88 2.18
C PRO A 251 -6.75 18.04 1.84
N GLU A 252 -6.97 17.76 0.55
CA GLU A 252 -8.07 16.97 0.05
C GLU A 252 -7.97 15.49 0.49
N SER A 253 -6.74 14.93 0.58
CA SER A 253 -6.57 13.55 1.06
C SER A 253 -6.90 13.41 2.54
N TYR A 254 -6.62 14.41 3.36
CA TYR A 254 -7.04 14.43 4.77
C TYR A 254 -8.56 14.61 4.92
N ALA A 255 -9.17 15.46 4.10
CA ALA A 255 -10.62 15.63 4.06
C ALA A 255 -11.32 14.34 3.63
N LEU A 256 -10.76 13.61 2.64
CA LEU A 256 -11.26 12.31 2.20
C LEU A 256 -11.14 11.23 3.29
N CYS A 257 -10.07 11.27 4.11
CA CYS A 257 -9.93 10.37 5.23
C CYS A 257 -11.06 10.56 6.26
N VAL A 258 -11.43 11.80 6.56
CA VAL A 258 -12.57 12.13 7.43
C VAL A 258 -13.90 11.69 6.80
N LEU A 259 -14.10 11.93 5.50
CA LEU A 259 -15.28 11.49 4.76
C LEU A 259 -15.41 9.96 4.76
N SER A 260 -14.31 9.24 4.53
CA SER A 260 -14.27 7.77 4.56
C SER A 260 -14.76 7.24 5.91
N ASN A 261 -14.32 7.84 7.02
CA ASN A 261 -14.79 7.44 8.35
C ASN A 261 -16.29 7.66 8.56
N ALA A 262 -16.89 8.63 7.89
CA ALA A 262 -18.35 8.83 7.93
C ALA A 262 -19.09 7.81 7.05
N ILE A 263 -18.49 7.39 5.92
CA ILE A 263 -19.10 6.47 4.95
C ILE A 263 -19.02 5.01 5.43
N GLY A 264 -17.82 4.50 5.70
CA GLY A 264 -17.61 3.07 5.94
C GLY A 264 -16.39 2.72 6.79
N GLY A 265 -15.61 3.70 7.28
CA GLY A 265 -14.33 3.46 7.95
C GLY A 265 -14.42 2.98 9.40
N ASN A 266 -15.61 2.85 9.99
CA ASN A 266 -15.79 2.39 11.37
C ASN A 266 -17.21 1.84 11.62
N LEU A 267 -17.43 1.27 12.83
CA LEU A 267 -18.70 0.62 13.20
C LEU A 267 -19.91 1.58 13.22
N SER A 268 -19.70 2.87 13.42
CA SER A 268 -20.77 3.89 13.45
C SER A 268 -20.98 4.56 12.09
N ALA A 269 -20.23 4.17 11.07
CA ALA A 269 -20.34 4.69 9.71
C ALA A 269 -21.65 4.29 9.04
N ARG A 270 -22.14 5.11 8.09
CA ARG A 270 -23.45 4.91 7.46
C ARG A 270 -23.62 3.53 6.83
N LEU A 271 -22.67 3.09 6.01
CA LEU A 271 -22.75 1.79 5.34
C LEU A 271 -22.79 0.63 6.33
N PHE A 272 -21.95 0.69 7.38
CA PHE A 272 -21.93 -0.33 8.41
C PHE A 272 -23.29 -0.41 9.12
N GLN A 273 -23.85 0.74 9.52
CA GLN A 273 -25.15 0.81 10.20
C GLN A 273 -26.30 0.32 9.31
N VAL A 274 -26.38 0.80 8.05
CA VAL A 274 -27.51 0.49 7.17
C VAL A 274 -27.46 -0.96 6.65
N ILE A 275 -26.27 -1.45 6.27
CA ILE A 275 -26.14 -2.75 5.60
C ILE A 275 -25.96 -3.89 6.59
N ARG A 276 -25.10 -3.69 7.61
CA ARG A 276 -24.76 -4.75 8.57
C ARG A 276 -25.64 -4.72 9.81
N GLU A 277 -25.69 -3.62 10.55
CA GLU A 277 -26.36 -3.59 11.86
C GLU A 277 -27.89 -3.65 11.72
N GLN A 278 -28.49 -2.83 10.85
CA GLN A 278 -29.94 -2.72 10.73
C GLN A 278 -30.54 -3.85 9.90
N ARG A 279 -29.81 -4.35 8.89
CA ARG A 279 -30.38 -5.28 7.89
C ARG A 279 -29.70 -6.66 7.87
N GLY A 280 -28.50 -6.81 8.42
CA GLY A 280 -27.77 -8.07 8.44
C GLY A 280 -27.46 -8.64 7.05
N LEU A 281 -27.21 -7.75 6.06
CA LEU A 281 -27.06 -8.15 4.66
C LEU A 281 -25.61 -8.49 4.28
N ALA A 282 -24.63 -7.95 4.99
CA ALA A 282 -23.22 -8.19 4.76
C ALA A 282 -22.48 -8.32 6.07
N TYR A 283 -21.46 -9.19 6.12
CA TYR A 283 -20.55 -9.27 7.26
C TYR A 283 -19.42 -8.25 7.13
N THR A 284 -18.87 -8.14 5.93
CA THR A 284 -17.82 -7.16 5.59
C THR A 284 -18.45 -6.02 4.80
N VAL A 285 -18.24 -4.79 5.26
CA VAL A 285 -18.61 -3.57 4.55
C VAL A 285 -17.69 -2.45 5.05
N GLY A 286 -17.17 -1.65 4.13
CA GLY A 286 -16.23 -0.60 4.48
C GLY A 286 -15.93 0.38 3.36
N SER A 287 -15.04 1.31 3.68
CA SER A 287 -14.46 2.24 2.71
C SER A 287 -13.01 2.55 3.05
N SER A 288 -12.20 2.77 2.02
CA SER A 288 -10.77 3.05 2.13
C SER A 288 -10.32 4.10 1.12
N PRO A 289 -9.65 5.18 1.54
CA PRO A 289 -8.91 6.05 0.65
C PRO A 289 -7.55 5.43 0.32
N ASN A 290 -7.21 5.36 -0.97
CA ASN A 290 -5.94 4.82 -1.48
C ASN A 290 -5.16 5.94 -2.20
N PRO A 291 -4.45 6.81 -1.45
CA PRO A 291 -3.68 7.90 -2.04
C PRO A 291 -2.38 7.38 -2.66
N SER A 292 -2.02 7.89 -3.83
CA SER A 292 -0.70 7.74 -4.44
C SER A 292 0.04 9.06 -4.51
N THR A 293 1.23 9.09 -5.10
CA THR A 293 2.07 10.30 -5.13
C THR A 293 1.42 11.45 -5.92
N THR A 294 0.71 11.15 -7.02
CA THR A 294 0.18 12.17 -7.94
C THR A 294 -1.34 12.17 -8.08
N THR A 295 -2.01 11.11 -7.64
CA THR A 295 -3.46 10.92 -7.69
C THR A 295 -3.90 9.99 -6.56
N GLY A 296 -5.10 9.41 -6.64
CA GLY A 296 -5.56 8.39 -5.72
C GLY A 296 -6.90 7.81 -6.14
N SER A 297 -7.33 6.78 -5.42
CA SER A 297 -8.68 6.23 -5.50
C SER A 297 -9.36 6.27 -4.13
N PHE A 298 -10.65 6.13 -4.15
CA PHE A 298 -11.49 5.90 -2.99
C PHE A 298 -12.33 4.65 -3.24
N GLU A 299 -12.23 3.71 -2.35
CA GLU A 299 -12.93 2.43 -2.47
C GLU A 299 -14.02 2.29 -1.44
N VAL A 300 -15.13 1.66 -1.87
CA VAL A 300 -16.24 1.23 -1.02
C VAL A 300 -16.54 -0.21 -1.37
N TYR A 301 -16.55 -1.08 -0.37
CA TYR A 301 -16.64 -2.51 -0.59
C TYR A 301 -17.62 -3.21 0.35
N ALA A 302 -18.15 -4.36 -0.09
CA ALA A 302 -18.97 -5.25 0.72
C ALA A 302 -18.87 -6.70 0.26
N GLY A 303 -18.91 -7.63 1.24
CA GLY A 303 -19.01 -9.07 1.00
C GLY A 303 -20.40 -9.58 1.44
N THR A 304 -21.14 -10.24 0.55
CA THR A 304 -22.51 -10.67 0.80
C THR A 304 -22.88 -11.95 0.04
N ASP A 305 -24.03 -12.56 0.35
CA ASP A 305 -24.58 -13.67 -0.41
C ASP A 305 -25.01 -13.27 -1.83
N GLU A 306 -24.91 -14.22 -2.79
CA GLU A 306 -25.37 -14.02 -4.18
C GLU A 306 -26.80 -13.42 -4.25
N SER A 307 -27.73 -13.96 -3.43
CA SER A 307 -29.14 -13.54 -3.42
C SER A 307 -29.36 -12.11 -2.93
N ARG A 308 -28.43 -11.55 -2.17
CA ARG A 308 -28.49 -10.20 -1.58
C ARG A 308 -27.63 -9.18 -2.31
N ALA A 309 -26.76 -9.62 -3.21
CA ALA A 309 -25.77 -8.77 -3.87
C ALA A 309 -26.37 -7.55 -4.56
N ALA A 310 -27.50 -7.70 -5.25
CA ALA A 310 -28.18 -6.58 -5.90
C ALA A 310 -28.77 -5.57 -4.90
N GLU A 311 -29.29 -6.04 -3.76
CA GLU A 311 -29.81 -5.18 -2.70
C GLU A 311 -28.67 -4.41 -2.02
N VAL A 312 -27.57 -5.09 -1.66
CA VAL A 312 -26.39 -4.47 -1.06
C VAL A 312 -25.79 -3.43 -2.02
N THR A 313 -25.64 -3.77 -3.31
CA THR A 313 -25.17 -2.83 -4.34
C THR A 313 -26.03 -1.57 -4.39
N ARG A 314 -27.35 -1.72 -4.37
CA ARG A 314 -28.28 -0.58 -4.39
C ARG A 314 -28.13 0.28 -3.14
N LEU A 315 -28.06 -0.34 -1.95
CA LEU A 315 -27.90 0.39 -0.69
C LEU A 315 -26.57 1.16 -0.65
N MET A 316 -25.48 0.56 -1.09
CA MET A 316 -24.19 1.25 -1.22
C MET A 316 -24.34 2.48 -2.13
N ALA A 317 -24.93 2.30 -3.31
CA ALA A 317 -25.09 3.39 -4.26
C ALA A 317 -26.05 4.49 -3.74
N ASP A 318 -27.14 4.12 -3.06
CA ASP A 318 -28.12 5.05 -2.53
C ASP A 318 -27.54 5.90 -1.38
N GLU A 319 -26.76 5.30 -0.48
CA GLU A 319 -26.06 6.03 0.59
C GLU A 319 -25.04 7.02 0.01
N LEU A 320 -24.26 6.62 -1.01
CA LEU A 320 -23.31 7.52 -1.66
C LEU A 320 -24.02 8.68 -2.37
N ARG A 321 -25.18 8.42 -3.01
CA ARG A 321 -26.04 9.46 -3.61
C ARG A 321 -26.61 10.41 -2.58
N ASP A 322 -27.05 9.87 -1.43
CA ASP A 322 -27.56 10.70 -0.34
C ASP A 322 -26.47 11.64 0.18
N ILE A 323 -25.25 11.11 0.45
CA ILE A 323 -24.13 11.93 0.87
C ILE A 323 -23.76 12.97 -0.20
N ARG A 324 -23.76 12.60 -1.48
CA ARG A 324 -23.50 13.55 -2.57
C ARG A 324 -24.51 14.70 -2.62
N ARG A 325 -25.77 14.42 -2.29
CA ARG A 325 -26.87 15.41 -2.33
C ARG A 325 -26.94 16.27 -1.08
N ASN A 326 -26.79 15.65 0.07
CA ASN A 326 -27.11 16.23 1.37
C ASN A 326 -25.87 16.50 2.24
N GLY A 327 -24.68 16.02 1.83
CA GLY A 327 -23.47 16.11 2.62
C GLY A 327 -23.45 15.15 3.82
N ILE A 328 -22.58 15.41 4.75
CA ILE A 328 -22.51 14.73 6.05
C ILE A 328 -22.92 15.70 7.17
N SER A 329 -23.50 15.17 8.23
CA SER A 329 -23.83 15.98 9.40
C SER A 329 -22.60 16.44 10.16
N ARG A 330 -22.73 17.51 10.95
CA ARG A 330 -21.68 17.99 11.84
C ARG A 330 -21.20 16.91 12.83
N GLU A 331 -22.12 16.07 13.29
CA GLU A 331 -21.81 14.96 14.20
C GLU A 331 -20.95 13.91 13.51
N GLU A 332 -21.29 13.49 12.29
CA GLU A 332 -20.50 12.56 11.48
C GLU A 332 -19.12 13.12 11.17
N PHE A 333 -19.03 14.40 10.84
CA PHE A 333 -17.75 15.10 10.63
C PHE A 333 -16.87 15.03 11.87
N LEU A 334 -17.39 15.44 13.05
CA LEU A 334 -16.61 15.46 14.29
C LEU A 334 -16.15 14.04 14.68
N ARG A 335 -17.03 13.06 14.57
CA ARG A 335 -16.73 11.65 14.85
C ARG A 335 -15.71 11.09 13.87
N GLY A 336 -15.87 11.34 12.57
CA GLY A 336 -14.94 10.90 11.53
C GLY A 336 -13.54 11.50 11.67
N LYS A 337 -13.47 12.78 12.07
CA LYS A 337 -12.21 13.48 12.33
C LYS A 337 -11.49 12.92 13.55
N GLU A 338 -12.22 12.73 14.67
CA GLU A 338 -11.65 12.13 15.88
C GLU A 338 -11.19 10.69 15.66
N GLN A 339 -11.93 9.90 14.88
CA GLN A 339 -11.54 8.55 14.52
C GLN A 339 -10.25 8.53 13.68
N ALA A 340 -10.15 9.38 12.65
CA ALA A 340 -8.93 9.47 11.83
C ALA A 340 -7.71 9.86 12.67
N ARG A 341 -7.89 10.84 13.57
CA ARG A 341 -6.85 11.30 14.49
C ARG A 341 -6.44 10.22 15.49
N GLY A 342 -7.42 9.57 16.12
CA GLY A 342 -7.20 8.54 17.13
C GLY A 342 -6.50 7.31 16.54
N SER A 343 -6.94 6.83 15.38
CA SER A 343 -6.27 5.73 14.68
C SER A 343 -4.82 6.07 14.37
N PHE A 344 -4.54 7.25 13.83
CA PHE A 344 -3.17 7.64 13.52
C PHE A 344 -2.28 7.69 14.77
N ILE A 345 -2.77 8.22 15.91
CA ILE A 345 -2.01 8.23 17.17
C ILE A 345 -1.70 6.81 17.64
N LEU A 346 -2.69 5.92 17.60
CA LEU A 346 -2.50 4.52 18.02
C LEU A 346 -1.54 3.78 17.11
N ASP A 347 -1.60 4.02 15.80
CA ASP A 347 -0.68 3.43 14.84
C ASP A 347 0.77 3.90 15.09
N MET A 348 0.96 5.15 15.53
CA MET A 348 2.29 5.74 15.78
C MET A 348 2.93 5.34 17.12
N GLU A 349 2.36 4.42 17.90
CA GLU A 349 2.93 3.95 19.17
C GLU A 349 4.23 3.12 18.99
N SER A 350 4.48 2.59 17.81
CA SER A 350 5.63 1.70 17.57
C SER A 350 6.77 2.39 16.81
N PRO A 351 8.05 2.05 17.11
CA PRO A 351 9.18 2.48 16.28
C PRO A 351 9.04 2.10 14.82
N HIS A 352 8.39 0.98 14.52
CA HIS A 352 8.11 0.53 13.16
C HIS A 352 7.28 1.55 12.38
N ALA A 353 6.15 1.99 12.94
CA ALA A 353 5.27 2.96 12.29
C ALA A 353 5.95 4.32 12.05
N HIS A 354 6.79 4.77 12.99
CA HIS A 354 7.64 5.96 12.78
C HIS A 354 8.62 5.75 11.63
N MET A 355 9.35 4.61 11.61
CA MET A 355 10.30 4.27 10.56
C MET A 355 9.61 4.23 9.19
N GLU A 356 8.42 3.60 9.14
CA GLU A 356 7.63 3.51 7.91
C GLU A 356 7.19 4.90 7.44
N THR A 357 6.61 5.71 8.31
CA THR A 357 6.09 7.03 7.97
C THR A 357 7.17 7.96 7.43
N ILE A 358 8.33 8.06 8.11
CA ILE A 358 9.42 8.94 7.66
C ILE A 358 10.10 8.39 6.39
N GLY A 359 10.23 7.07 6.26
CA GLY A 359 10.84 6.44 5.10
C GLY A 359 9.98 6.58 3.84
N ARG A 360 8.70 6.25 3.93
CA ARG A 360 7.73 6.37 2.85
C ARG A 360 7.59 7.81 2.35
N THR A 361 7.45 8.77 3.27
CA THR A 361 7.32 10.17 2.88
C THR A 361 8.63 10.74 2.30
N ALA A 362 9.78 10.33 2.82
CA ALA A 362 11.08 10.69 2.25
C ALA A 362 11.24 10.12 0.84
N LEU A 363 10.79 8.88 0.58
CA LEU A 363 10.88 8.25 -0.74
C LEU A 363 9.94 8.93 -1.74
N LEU A 364 8.65 8.96 -1.42
CA LEU A 364 7.59 9.30 -2.36
C LEU A 364 7.34 10.81 -2.46
N GLN A 365 7.36 11.52 -1.33
CA GLN A 365 7.11 12.97 -1.29
C GLN A 365 8.38 13.82 -1.36
N LYS A 366 9.55 13.19 -1.31
CA LYS A 366 10.86 13.87 -1.19
C LYS A 366 10.90 14.86 -0.01
N ARG A 367 10.05 14.65 0.97
CA ARG A 367 9.88 15.46 2.17
C ARG A 367 9.44 14.53 3.31
N GLU A 368 9.97 14.73 4.48
CA GLU A 368 9.61 13.99 5.68
C GLU A 368 8.63 14.80 6.52
N TYR A 369 7.69 14.10 7.15
CA TYR A 369 6.72 14.68 8.07
C TYR A 369 6.85 14.02 9.43
N THR A 370 6.87 14.83 10.48
CA THR A 370 6.76 14.36 11.86
C THR A 370 5.31 14.01 12.17
N GLU A 371 5.10 13.14 13.16
CA GLU A 371 3.79 12.86 13.73
C GLU A 371 3.00 14.14 14.01
N ALA A 372 3.62 15.09 14.74
CA ALA A 372 2.99 16.38 15.07
C ALA A 372 2.53 17.17 13.82
N GLN A 373 3.31 17.16 12.74
CA GLN A 373 2.93 17.82 11.49
C GLN A 373 1.76 17.14 10.78
N ILE A 374 1.67 15.82 10.87
CA ILE A 374 0.55 15.07 10.30
C ILE A 374 -0.72 15.31 11.13
N LEU A 375 -0.62 15.26 12.46
CA LEU A 375 -1.72 15.57 13.36
C LEU A 375 -2.23 17.00 13.16
N GLU A 376 -1.34 17.99 13.05
CA GLU A 376 -1.71 19.37 12.74
C GLU A 376 -2.54 19.48 11.46
N LYS A 377 -2.15 18.75 10.40
CA LYS A 377 -2.92 18.72 9.14
C LYS A 377 -4.30 18.10 9.33
N MET A 378 -4.41 17.00 10.10
CA MET A 378 -5.69 16.39 10.45
C MET A 378 -6.57 17.34 11.30
N ASP A 379 -5.96 18.01 12.27
CA ASP A 379 -6.66 18.97 13.13
C ASP A 379 -7.15 20.23 12.40
N CYS A 380 -6.48 20.60 11.30
CA CYS A 380 -6.89 21.71 10.43
C CYS A 380 -8.02 21.37 9.47
N VAL A 381 -8.43 20.09 9.30
CA VAL A 381 -9.55 19.73 8.41
C VAL A 381 -10.85 20.36 8.90
N THR A 382 -11.56 21.06 8.01
CA THR A 382 -12.87 21.67 8.27
C THR A 382 -13.99 20.91 7.55
N ILE A 383 -15.24 21.14 7.97
CA ILE A 383 -16.40 20.51 7.33
C ILE A 383 -16.56 20.98 5.88
N GLU A 384 -16.26 22.24 5.60
CA GLU A 384 -16.32 22.82 4.26
C GLU A 384 -15.30 22.14 3.31
N GLN A 385 -14.13 21.76 3.82
CA GLN A 385 -13.14 20.99 3.03
C GLN A 385 -13.67 19.58 2.74
N VAL A 386 -14.35 18.94 3.71
CA VAL A 386 -14.98 17.63 3.48
C VAL A 386 -16.14 17.74 2.48
N GLU A 387 -16.97 18.77 2.59
CA GLU A 387 -18.05 19.04 1.63
C GLU A 387 -17.51 19.33 0.22
N ALA A 388 -16.35 19.99 0.11
CA ALA A 388 -15.72 20.31 -1.18
C ALA A 388 -15.20 19.06 -1.92
N VAL A 389 -14.79 18.01 -1.22
CA VAL A 389 -14.31 16.77 -1.86
C VAL A 389 -15.44 15.84 -2.28
N ILE A 390 -16.62 15.91 -1.65
CA ILE A 390 -17.78 15.04 -1.94
C ILE A 390 -18.15 15.02 -3.43
N PRO A 391 -18.35 16.14 -4.14
CA PRO A 391 -18.78 16.10 -5.55
C PRO A 391 -17.72 15.54 -6.50
N VAL A 392 -16.44 15.57 -6.10
CA VAL A 392 -15.33 15.00 -6.89
C VAL A 392 -15.25 13.49 -6.68
N VAL A 393 -15.26 13.06 -5.41
CA VAL A 393 -15.11 11.64 -5.04
C VAL A 393 -16.35 10.84 -5.41
N LEU A 394 -17.54 11.34 -5.09
CA LEU A 394 -18.81 10.63 -5.31
C LEU A 394 -19.46 10.97 -6.67
N ASP A 395 -18.63 11.23 -7.69
CA ASP A 395 -19.12 11.45 -9.04
C ASP A 395 -19.44 10.12 -9.74
N GLU A 396 -20.72 9.84 -9.94
CA GLU A 396 -21.18 8.61 -10.59
C GLU A 396 -20.66 8.44 -12.03
N ALA A 397 -20.33 9.53 -12.72
CA ALA A 397 -19.73 9.46 -14.05
C ALA A 397 -18.34 8.80 -14.04
N ASN A 398 -17.72 8.73 -12.87
CA ASN A 398 -16.40 8.19 -12.65
C ASN A 398 -16.37 6.94 -11.76
N LEU A 399 -17.54 6.40 -11.40
CA LEU A 399 -17.64 5.20 -10.59
C LEU A 399 -17.33 3.96 -11.42
N CYS A 400 -16.30 3.21 -11.02
CA CYS A 400 -16.00 1.88 -11.51
C CYS A 400 -16.42 0.84 -10.48
N ALA A 401 -17.09 -0.23 -10.90
CA ALA A 401 -17.56 -1.28 -10.00
C ALA A 401 -17.08 -2.66 -10.48
N ALA A 402 -16.53 -3.44 -9.58
CA ALA A 402 -16.19 -4.83 -9.83
C ALA A 402 -16.99 -5.75 -8.90
N PHE A 403 -17.36 -6.90 -9.44
CA PHE A 403 -18.13 -7.93 -8.74
C PHE A 403 -17.43 -9.27 -8.92
N ALA A 404 -16.97 -9.89 -7.84
CA ALA A 404 -16.33 -11.20 -7.87
C ALA A 404 -17.17 -12.24 -7.11
N GLY A 405 -17.45 -13.39 -7.73
CA GLY A 405 -18.24 -14.45 -7.14
C GLY A 405 -19.20 -15.10 -8.13
N ARG A 406 -20.31 -15.68 -7.63
CA ARG A 406 -21.39 -16.28 -8.47
C ARG A 406 -22.30 -15.21 -9.08
N VAL A 407 -21.73 -14.32 -9.88
CA VAL A 407 -22.44 -13.16 -10.45
C VAL A 407 -23.17 -13.41 -11.76
N GLY A 408 -23.13 -14.64 -12.29
CA GLY A 408 -23.61 -14.93 -13.66
C GLY A 408 -25.07 -14.58 -13.93
N LYS A 409 -25.98 -14.92 -13.02
CA LYS A 409 -27.42 -14.68 -13.14
C LYS A 409 -27.83 -13.27 -12.71
N ALA A 410 -27.08 -12.69 -11.78
CA ALA A 410 -27.39 -11.39 -11.16
C ALA A 410 -26.90 -10.17 -11.97
N ARG A 411 -26.11 -10.35 -13.04
CA ARG A 411 -25.47 -9.23 -13.78
C ARG A 411 -26.40 -8.10 -14.18
N ARG A 412 -27.61 -8.42 -14.63
CA ARG A 412 -28.61 -7.41 -15.03
C ARG A 412 -29.11 -6.63 -13.83
N GLU A 413 -29.38 -7.34 -12.72
CA GLU A 413 -29.88 -6.71 -11.49
C GLU A 413 -28.82 -5.84 -10.85
N LEU A 414 -27.55 -6.29 -10.86
CA LEU A 414 -26.40 -5.53 -10.37
C LEU A 414 -26.18 -4.24 -11.19
N ARG A 415 -26.27 -4.32 -12.53
CA ARG A 415 -26.24 -3.11 -13.38
C ARG A 415 -27.40 -2.16 -13.08
N ASN A 416 -28.62 -2.68 -12.97
CA ASN A 416 -29.80 -1.88 -12.62
C ASN A 416 -29.63 -1.21 -11.25
N ALA A 417 -29.05 -1.91 -10.26
CA ALA A 417 -28.77 -1.36 -8.92
C ALA A 417 -27.80 -0.16 -8.97
N LEU A 418 -26.89 -0.17 -9.93
CA LEU A 418 -26.00 0.97 -10.20
C LEU A 418 -26.65 2.07 -11.06
N GLY A 419 -27.83 1.84 -11.63
CA GLY A 419 -28.45 2.75 -12.59
C GLY A 419 -27.79 2.71 -13.98
N MET A 420 -27.38 1.52 -14.43
CA MET A 420 -26.69 1.29 -15.71
C MET A 420 -27.46 0.31 -16.59
#